data_f318a5da6be9acef561f5ee324660058
#
_entry.id   f318a5da6be9acef561f5ee324660058
#
_cell.length_a   1.000
_cell.length_b   1.000
_cell.length_c   1.000
_cell.angle_alpha   90.00
_cell.angle_beta   90.00
_cell.angle_gamma   90.00
#
_symmetry.space_group_name_H-M   'P 1'
#
loop_
_entity.id
_entity.type
_entity.pdbx_description
1 polymer ?
#
loop_
_entity_poly.entity_id
_entity_poly.type
_entity_poly.pdbx_seq_one_letter_code
_entity_poly.pdbx_strand_id
1 'polypeptide(L)'
;ICDHHMFRKSRPYEGSCRIPFLIAAGKNVLPDMKSGSVCHAVVELRDVMPTLLLAAGGAIPDTVDGFNLLPLGANPSGSVRPWLHGEHSYGEHSNHWIVTETDKYIWHSQSGKEQYFLLSEDPHELHDRIHDKSCRERIHKLRSHLATCLKDRPEGMSDGVHLIPGRPYPPTLPNATAE
;
A
#
# COMPACT_ATOMS: atom_id res chain seq x y z
N ILE A 1 4.51 -15.89 9.52
CA ILE A 1 3.52 -16.55 10.38
C ILE A 1 3.93 -16.28 11.81
N CYS A 2 2.99 -15.90 12.67
CA CYS A 2 3.20 -15.45 14.06
C CYS A 2 3.96 -14.12 14.22
N ASP A 3 4.08 -13.33 13.17
CA ASP A 3 4.60 -11.97 13.25
C ASP A 3 3.65 -11.11 14.08
N HIS A 4 4.18 -10.19 14.91
CA HIS A 4 3.40 -9.40 15.87
C HIS A 4 2.44 -10.24 16.75
N HIS A 5 2.80 -11.49 17.08
CA HIS A 5 1.96 -12.46 17.82
C HIS A 5 0.61 -12.80 17.16
N MET A 6 0.52 -12.69 15.82
CA MET A 6 -0.71 -12.95 15.07
C MET A 6 -0.57 -14.14 14.13
N PHE A 7 -1.65 -14.94 14.05
CA PHE A 7 -1.72 -16.13 13.19
C PHE A 7 -2.35 -15.87 11.81
N ARG A 8 -3.01 -14.69 11.61
CA ARG A 8 -3.77 -14.37 10.40
C ARG A 8 -3.31 -13.05 9.77
N LYS A 9 -3.58 -12.91 8.47
CA LYS A 9 -3.27 -11.71 7.65
C LYS A 9 -4.38 -10.67 7.79
N SER A 10 -4.61 -10.10 8.95
CA SER A 10 -5.67 -9.09 9.16
C SER A 10 -5.12 -7.71 9.54
N ARG A 11 -3.82 -7.55 9.54
CA ARG A 11 -3.16 -6.30 9.92
C ARG A 11 -2.18 -5.86 8.82
N PRO A 12 -1.94 -4.55 8.65
CA PRO A 12 -1.15 -3.99 7.56
C PRO A 12 0.36 -4.02 7.79
N TYR A 13 0.84 -4.97 8.60
CA TYR A 13 2.28 -5.12 8.85
C TYR A 13 3.00 -5.83 7.71
N GLU A 14 4.31 -5.60 7.59
CA GLU A 14 5.14 -6.13 6.51
C GLU A 14 5.05 -7.65 6.38
N GLY A 15 4.97 -8.40 7.48
CA GLY A 15 4.76 -9.85 7.45
C GLY A 15 3.44 -10.32 6.77
N SER A 16 2.49 -9.40 6.57
CA SER A 16 1.22 -9.62 5.88
C SER A 16 1.18 -8.96 4.49
N CYS A 17 1.74 -7.76 4.34
CA CYS A 17 1.59 -6.93 3.15
C CYS A 17 2.76 -7.05 2.19
N ARG A 18 3.98 -7.26 2.70
CA ARG A 18 5.18 -7.41 1.87
C ARG A 18 5.30 -8.84 1.35
N ILE A 19 4.57 -9.12 0.28
CA ILE A 19 4.62 -10.41 -0.40
C ILE A 19 5.87 -10.52 -1.29
N PRO A 20 6.42 -11.73 -1.52
CA PRO A 20 7.45 -11.95 -2.53
C PRO A 20 6.94 -11.54 -3.91
N PHE A 21 7.72 -10.71 -4.60
CA PHE A 21 7.41 -10.24 -5.95
C PHE A 21 8.67 -10.34 -6.81
N LEU A 22 8.65 -11.22 -7.83
CA LEU A 22 9.77 -11.46 -8.72
C LEU A 22 9.34 -11.28 -10.17
N ILE A 23 10.19 -10.60 -10.95
CA ILE A 23 9.99 -10.43 -12.38
C ILE A 23 11.19 -11.07 -13.09
N ALA A 24 10.90 -11.92 -14.07
CA ALA A 24 11.85 -12.41 -15.04
C ALA A 24 11.31 -12.14 -16.45
N ALA A 25 12.13 -11.57 -17.32
CA ALA A 25 11.75 -11.29 -18.71
C ALA A 25 12.83 -11.77 -19.67
N GLY A 26 12.39 -12.27 -20.83
CA GLY A 26 13.29 -12.59 -21.91
C GLY A 26 13.88 -11.33 -22.56
N LYS A 27 15.04 -11.44 -23.20
CA LYS A 27 15.74 -10.32 -23.86
C LYS A 27 14.92 -9.64 -24.96
N ASN A 28 13.97 -10.34 -25.54
CA ASN A 28 13.05 -9.79 -26.52
C ASN A 28 11.99 -8.85 -25.91
N VAL A 29 11.71 -8.98 -24.63
CA VAL A 29 10.75 -8.14 -23.89
C VAL A 29 11.47 -7.03 -23.12
N LEU A 30 12.59 -7.35 -22.48
CA LEU A 30 13.38 -6.41 -21.69
C LEU A 30 14.89 -6.67 -21.90
N PRO A 31 15.49 -6.11 -22.98
CA PRO A 31 16.90 -6.34 -23.34
C PRO A 31 17.90 -5.96 -22.23
N ASP A 32 17.60 -4.86 -21.52
CA ASP A 32 18.49 -4.25 -20.51
C ASP A 32 18.19 -4.70 -19.08
N MET A 33 17.50 -5.83 -18.92
CA MET A 33 17.14 -6.34 -17.59
C MET A 33 18.38 -6.58 -16.73
N LYS A 34 18.36 -5.98 -15.52
CA LYS A 34 19.40 -6.15 -14.50
C LYS A 34 19.10 -7.40 -13.68
N SER A 35 19.45 -8.58 -14.21
CA SER A 35 19.25 -9.86 -13.53
C SER A 35 19.93 -9.90 -12.16
N GLY A 36 19.28 -10.50 -11.16
CA GLY A 36 19.79 -10.62 -9.79
C GLY A 36 19.76 -9.33 -8.98
N SER A 37 19.20 -8.24 -9.52
CA SER A 37 19.02 -6.99 -8.78
C SER A 37 17.81 -7.02 -7.87
N VAL A 38 17.84 -6.17 -6.83
CA VAL A 38 16.71 -5.90 -5.93
C VAL A 38 16.21 -4.49 -6.19
N CYS A 39 14.91 -4.33 -6.34
CA CYS A 39 14.24 -3.04 -6.44
C CYS A 39 13.43 -2.79 -5.17
N HIS A 40 13.59 -1.61 -4.56
CA HIS A 40 12.88 -1.21 -3.34
C HIS A 40 11.64 -0.35 -3.61
N ALA A 41 11.32 -0.08 -4.88
CA ALA A 41 10.12 0.68 -5.26
C ALA A 41 8.85 0.02 -4.70
N VAL A 42 7.91 0.86 -4.28
CA VAL A 42 6.60 0.40 -3.80
C VAL A 42 5.78 -0.07 -5.00
N VAL A 43 5.45 -1.36 -5.03
CA VAL A 43 4.68 -2.02 -6.08
C VAL A 43 3.54 -2.86 -5.48
N GLU A 44 2.55 -3.20 -6.28
CA GLU A 44 1.37 -3.93 -5.83
C GLU A 44 0.83 -4.89 -6.90
N LEU A 45 -0.11 -5.77 -6.52
CA LEU A 45 -0.69 -6.75 -7.44
C LEU A 45 -1.45 -6.12 -8.62
N ARG A 46 -2.00 -4.90 -8.49
CA ARG A 46 -2.62 -4.17 -9.60
C ARG A 46 -1.65 -3.86 -10.74
N ASP A 47 -0.35 -3.85 -10.46
CA ASP A 47 0.70 -3.58 -11.45
C ASP A 47 1.02 -4.79 -12.36
N VAL A 48 0.57 -5.98 -11.97
CA VAL A 48 0.85 -7.22 -12.71
C VAL A 48 0.21 -7.17 -14.10
N MET A 49 -1.08 -6.85 -14.17
CA MET A 49 -1.84 -6.87 -15.42
C MET A 49 -1.29 -5.88 -16.45
N PRO A 50 -1.10 -4.57 -16.16
CA PRO A 50 -0.54 -3.63 -17.13
C PRO A 50 0.88 -3.98 -17.54
N THR A 51 1.68 -4.57 -16.64
CA THR A 51 3.03 -5.05 -16.97
C THR A 51 2.99 -6.18 -18.00
N LEU A 52 2.09 -7.17 -17.80
CA LEU A 52 1.94 -8.29 -18.74
C LEU A 52 1.36 -7.85 -20.09
N LEU A 53 0.40 -6.92 -20.10
CA LEU A 53 -0.17 -6.38 -21.34
C LEU A 53 0.93 -5.74 -22.22
N LEU A 54 1.75 -4.87 -21.64
CA LEU A 54 2.86 -4.24 -22.38
C LEU A 54 3.94 -5.23 -22.77
N ALA A 55 4.26 -6.22 -21.93
CA ALA A 55 5.19 -7.28 -22.27
C ALA A 55 4.73 -8.10 -23.49
N ALA A 56 3.40 -8.23 -23.68
CA ALA A 56 2.79 -8.89 -24.82
C ALA A 56 2.59 -7.98 -26.04
N GLY A 57 3.03 -6.72 -26.00
CA GLY A 57 2.86 -5.73 -27.08
C GLY A 57 1.45 -5.12 -27.15
N GLY A 58 0.62 -5.30 -26.10
CA GLY A 58 -0.70 -4.69 -25.99
C GLY A 58 -0.65 -3.27 -25.44
N ALA A 59 -1.81 -2.61 -25.39
CA ALA A 59 -2.00 -1.31 -24.75
C ALA A 59 -2.66 -1.46 -23.37
N ILE A 60 -2.32 -0.56 -22.44
CA ILE A 60 -2.99 -0.50 -21.14
C ILE A 60 -4.28 0.32 -21.31
N PRO A 61 -5.46 -0.23 -20.97
CA PRO A 61 -6.71 0.53 -20.96
C PRO A 61 -6.69 1.67 -19.92
N ASP A 62 -7.36 2.79 -20.23
CA ASP A 62 -7.45 3.96 -19.35
C ASP A 62 -8.15 3.68 -17.99
N THR A 63 -8.87 2.56 -17.88
CA THR A 63 -9.54 2.12 -16.66
C THR A 63 -8.63 1.36 -15.69
N VAL A 64 -7.35 1.20 -16.03
CA VAL A 64 -6.38 0.43 -15.24
C VAL A 64 -5.60 1.35 -14.30
N ASP A 65 -5.70 1.10 -13.01
CA ASP A 65 -5.03 1.90 -11.96
C ASP A 65 -3.57 1.46 -11.69
N GLY A 66 -3.16 0.28 -12.18
CA GLY A 66 -1.81 -0.25 -11.98
C GLY A 66 -0.78 0.36 -12.93
N PHE A 67 0.50 0.20 -12.60
CA PHE A 67 1.63 0.72 -13.36
C PHE A 67 2.41 -0.40 -14.05
N ASN A 68 3.03 -0.07 -15.19
CA ASN A 68 3.98 -0.96 -15.82
C ASN A 68 5.29 -1.02 -15.03
N LEU A 69 5.71 -2.23 -14.65
CA LEU A 69 6.92 -2.48 -13.86
C LEU A 69 8.15 -2.83 -14.71
N LEU A 70 8.02 -3.03 -16.04
CA LEU A 70 9.15 -3.37 -16.90
C LEU A 70 10.33 -2.37 -16.79
N PRO A 71 10.10 -1.03 -16.68
CA PRO A 71 11.19 -0.07 -16.51
C PRO A 71 12.03 -0.30 -15.25
N LEU A 72 11.44 -0.85 -14.17
CA LEU A 72 12.18 -1.17 -12.94
C LEU A 72 13.16 -2.34 -13.14
N GLY A 73 12.88 -3.24 -14.06
CA GLY A 73 13.79 -4.32 -14.42
C GLY A 73 15.08 -3.81 -15.08
N ALA A 74 15.01 -2.72 -15.86
CA ALA A 74 16.16 -2.05 -16.45
C ALA A 74 16.83 -1.06 -15.49
N ASN A 75 16.04 -0.39 -14.63
CA ASN A 75 16.50 0.56 -13.64
C ASN A 75 15.94 0.23 -12.24
N PRO A 76 16.58 -0.67 -11.47
CA PRO A 76 16.10 -1.08 -10.15
C PRO A 76 16.08 0.03 -9.10
N SER A 77 16.76 1.15 -9.32
CA SER A 77 16.71 2.33 -8.46
C SER A 77 15.59 3.31 -8.82
N GLY A 78 14.78 2.97 -9.83
CA GLY A 78 13.63 3.76 -10.25
C GLY A 78 12.44 3.59 -9.30
N SER A 79 11.40 4.39 -9.55
CA SER A 79 10.12 4.30 -8.85
C SER A 79 8.97 4.48 -9.84
N VAL A 80 7.84 3.84 -9.57
CA VAL A 80 6.60 4.01 -10.33
C VAL A 80 5.57 4.84 -9.58
N ARG A 81 5.71 4.95 -8.25
CA ARG A 81 4.88 5.78 -7.38
C ARG A 81 5.63 6.17 -6.12
N PRO A 82 5.35 7.36 -5.54
CA PRO A 82 6.00 7.81 -4.31
C PRO A 82 5.44 7.14 -3.05
N TRP A 83 4.24 6.60 -3.10
CA TRP A 83 3.54 5.92 -2.01
C TRP A 83 2.41 5.05 -2.54
N LEU A 84 1.92 4.14 -1.71
CA LEU A 84 0.79 3.27 -1.98
C LEU A 84 -0.21 3.35 -0.82
N HIS A 85 -1.50 3.45 -1.14
CA HIS A 85 -2.59 3.28 -0.19
C HIS A 85 -3.05 1.82 -0.21
N GLY A 86 -3.09 1.21 0.97
CA GLY A 86 -3.71 -0.08 1.17
C GLY A 86 -4.81 -0.01 2.21
N GLU A 87 -5.74 -0.96 2.15
CA GLU A 87 -6.84 -1.06 3.09
C GLU A 87 -7.25 -2.50 3.37
N HIS A 88 -7.80 -2.72 4.54
CA HIS A 88 -8.45 -3.96 4.92
C HIS A 88 -9.71 -3.67 5.73
N SER A 89 -10.87 -4.04 5.18
CA SER A 89 -12.17 -3.91 5.85
C SER A 89 -12.48 -5.17 6.64
N TYR A 90 -12.47 -5.06 7.98
CA TYR A 90 -12.72 -6.19 8.88
C TYR A 90 -13.38 -5.71 10.19
N GLY A 91 -14.62 -5.22 10.09
CA GLY A 91 -15.38 -4.73 11.24
C GLY A 91 -14.60 -3.73 12.09
N GLU A 92 -14.54 -3.93 13.40
CA GLU A 92 -13.80 -3.08 14.33
C GLU A 92 -12.27 -3.06 14.10
N HIS A 93 -11.76 -4.02 13.35
CA HIS A 93 -10.34 -4.13 13.03
C HIS A 93 -9.97 -3.52 11.67
N SER A 94 -10.89 -2.83 11.03
CA SER A 94 -10.66 -2.18 9.74
C SER A 94 -9.55 -1.15 9.83
N ASN A 95 -8.70 -1.15 8.81
CA ASN A 95 -7.52 -0.30 8.79
C ASN A 95 -7.19 0.17 7.37
N HIS A 96 -6.52 1.31 7.30
CA HIS A 96 -5.94 1.89 6.10
C HIS A 96 -4.49 2.24 6.37
N TRP A 97 -3.65 2.20 5.35
CA TRP A 97 -2.25 2.58 5.49
C TRP A 97 -1.71 3.28 4.25
N ILE A 98 -0.76 4.14 4.46
CA ILE A 98 0.13 4.66 3.41
C ILE A 98 1.51 4.06 3.64
N VAL A 99 2.07 3.44 2.62
CA VAL A 99 3.43 2.91 2.63
C VAL A 99 4.26 3.58 1.54
N THR A 100 5.50 3.89 1.88
CA THR A 100 6.53 4.36 0.96
C THR A 100 7.70 3.37 0.95
N GLU A 101 8.76 3.66 0.24
CA GLU A 101 9.99 2.87 0.26
C GLU A 101 10.65 2.83 1.67
N THR A 102 10.45 3.86 2.48
CA THR A 102 11.18 4.07 3.74
C THR A 102 10.34 4.03 4.99
N ASP A 103 9.02 4.20 4.88
CA ASP A 103 8.16 4.34 6.05
C ASP A 103 6.70 3.91 5.78
N LYS A 104 5.96 3.66 6.86
CA LYS A 104 4.56 3.31 6.83
C LYS A 104 3.78 4.03 7.92
N TYR A 105 2.64 4.59 7.53
CA TYR A 105 1.63 5.15 8.43
C TYR A 105 0.37 4.29 8.36
N ILE A 106 -0.16 3.89 9.51
CA ILE A 106 -1.35 3.04 9.65
C ILE A 106 -2.41 3.80 10.44
N TRP A 107 -3.64 3.75 9.96
CA TRP A 107 -4.82 4.27 10.65
C TRP A 107 -5.88 3.18 10.84
N HIS A 108 -6.30 2.95 12.08
CA HIS A 108 -7.39 2.05 12.43
C HIS A 108 -8.70 2.83 12.39
N SER A 109 -9.48 2.65 11.35
CA SER A 109 -10.60 3.52 11.01
C SER A 109 -11.77 3.48 12.02
N GLN A 110 -11.91 2.42 12.81
CA GLN A 110 -12.96 2.37 13.83
C GLN A 110 -12.53 3.04 15.13
N SER A 111 -11.33 2.79 15.60
CA SER A 111 -10.83 3.33 16.87
C SER A 111 -10.17 4.70 16.76
N GLY A 112 -9.76 5.10 15.55
CA GLY A 112 -8.92 6.28 15.31
C GLY A 112 -7.47 6.10 15.73
N LYS A 113 -7.05 4.90 16.18
CA LYS A 113 -5.66 4.62 16.55
C LYS A 113 -4.76 4.77 15.33
N GLU A 114 -3.61 5.39 15.54
CA GLU A 114 -2.58 5.57 14.52
C GLU A 114 -1.29 4.85 14.92
N GLN A 115 -0.51 4.44 13.92
CA GLN A 115 0.84 3.90 14.10
C GLN A 115 1.75 4.43 12.98
N TYR A 116 3.03 4.55 13.28
CA TYR A 116 4.03 4.97 12.30
C TYR A 116 5.35 4.22 12.48
N PHE A 117 5.89 3.70 11.39
CA PHE A 117 7.11 2.90 11.36
C PHE A 117 8.09 3.43 10.33
N LEU A 118 9.37 3.51 10.69
CA LEU A 118 10.48 3.77 9.78
C LEU A 118 11.03 2.44 9.26
N LEU A 119 10.52 1.98 8.12
CA LEU A 119 10.86 0.67 7.55
C LEU A 119 12.35 0.55 7.16
N SER A 120 13.00 1.66 6.87
CA SER A 120 14.46 1.71 6.60
C SER A 120 15.33 1.38 7.82
N GLU A 121 14.82 1.61 9.03
CA GLU A 121 15.52 1.34 10.30
C GLU A 121 14.92 0.13 11.03
N ASP A 122 13.61 -0.07 10.88
CA ASP A 122 12.80 -1.08 11.57
C ASP A 122 11.92 -1.84 10.55
N PRO A 123 12.51 -2.71 9.71
CA PRO A 123 11.77 -3.45 8.69
C PRO A 123 10.79 -4.49 9.25
N HIS A 124 10.83 -4.76 10.55
CA HIS A 124 9.91 -5.64 11.26
C HIS A 124 8.83 -4.91 12.06
N GLU A 125 8.78 -3.58 11.99
CA GLU A 125 7.75 -2.74 12.61
C GLU A 125 7.59 -2.97 14.14
N LEU A 126 8.70 -3.15 14.83
CA LEU A 126 8.73 -3.43 16.28
C LEU A 126 8.62 -2.15 17.13
N HIS A 127 8.91 -0.98 16.56
CA HIS A 127 9.01 0.29 17.27
C HIS A 127 8.05 1.33 16.66
N ASP A 128 6.85 1.43 17.22
CA ASP A 128 5.86 2.46 16.83
C ASP A 128 6.35 3.85 17.22
N ARG A 129 6.61 4.69 16.23
CA ARG A 129 7.10 6.08 16.39
C ARG A 129 6.01 7.13 16.25
N ILE A 130 4.75 6.79 16.39
CA ILE A 130 3.63 7.74 16.21
C ILE A 130 3.73 8.96 17.15
N HIS A 131 4.34 8.79 18.34
CA HIS A 131 4.54 9.86 19.31
C HIS A 131 5.92 10.52 19.25
N ASP A 132 6.79 10.10 18.34
CA ASP A 132 8.12 10.69 18.17
C ASP A 132 8.00 12.09 17.54
N LYS A 133 8.51 13.09 18.28
CA LYS A 133 8.48 14.50 17.81
C LYS A 133 9.29 14.72 16.54
N SER A 134 10.35 13.96 16.33
CA SER A 134 11.20 14.06 15.13
C SER A 134 10.48 13.59 13.87
N CYS A 135 9.47 12.71 14.01
CA CYS A 135 8.68 12.16 12.89
C CYS A 135 7.41 12.95 12.60
N ARG A 136 7.05 13.95 13.41
CA ARG A 136 5.75 14.66 13.36
C ARG A 136 5.40 15.20 11.96
N GLU A 137 6.31 15.86 11.31
CA GLU A 137 6.08 16.45 9.97
C GLU A 137 5.82 15.34 8.94
N ARG A 138 6.60 14.27 9.00
CA ARG A 138 6.45 13.13 8.10
C ARG A 138 5.12 12.40 8.33
N ILE A 139 4.76 12.15 9.58
CA ILE A 139 3.46 11.57 9.96
C ILE A 139 2.32 12.43 9.42
N HIS A 140 2.40 13.74 9.61
CA HIS A 140 1.37 14.67 9.11
C HIS A 140 1.21 14.57 7.59
N LYS A 141 2.31 14.50 6.85
CA LYS A 141 2.29 14.35 5.39
C LYS A 141 1.59 13.06 4.96
N LEU A 142 1.92 11.91 5.58
CA LEU A 142 1.30 10.63 5.22
C LEU A 142 -0.18 10.57 5.63
N ARG A 143 -0.53 11.13 6.79
CA ARG A 143 -1.93 11.30 7.22
C ARG A 143 -2.73 12.13 6.22
N SER A 144 -2.16 13.23 5.72
CA SER A 144 -2.80 14.08 4.71
C SER A 144 -2.99 13.35 3.38
N HIS A 145 -2.03 12.54 2.96
CA HIS A 145 -2.21 11.68 1.79
C HIS A 145 -3.38 10.72 1.98
N LEU A 146 -3.47 10.05 3.14
CA LEU A 146 -4.57 9.15 3.43
C LEU A 146 -5.92 9.90 3.48
N ALA A 147 -5.99 11.06 4.13
CA ALA A 147 -7.20 11.86 4.17
C ALA A 147 -7.68 12.24 2.76
N THR A 148 -6.75 12.59 1.87
CA THR A 148 -7.06 12.88 0.47
C THR A 148 -7.57 11.65 -0.28
N CYS A 149 -6.96 10.48 -0.08
CA CYS A 149 -7.42 9.21 -0.70
C CYS A 149 -8.85 8.83 -0.30
N LEU A 150 -9.25 9.16 0.93
CA LEU A 150 -10.54 8.76 1.50
C LEU A 150 -11.63 9.82 1.37
N LYS A 151 -11.33 11.00 0.81
CA LYS A 151 -12.22 12.17 0.78
C LYS A 151 -13.58 11.90 0.15
N ASP A 152 -13.59 11.26 -1.01
CA ASP A 152 -14.82 11.11 -1.81
C ASP A 152 -15.45 9.72 -1.64
N ARG A 153 -15.05 9.00 -0.61
CA ARG A 153 -15.59 7.66 -0.33
C ARG A 153 -16.95 7.75 0.38
N PRO A 154 -17.89 6.86 0.00
CA PRO A 154 -19.26 6.89 0.55
C PRO A 154 -19.33 6.64 2.06
N GLU A 155 -18.29 6.01 2.65
CA GLU A 155 -18.19 5.77 4.09
C GLU A 155 -18.04 7.06 4.91
N GLY A 156 -17.61 8.15 4.28
CA GLY A 156 -17.40 9.44 4.95
C GLY A 156 -16.25 9.44 5.95
N MET A 157 -15.21 8.64 5.70
CA MET A 157 -14.04 8.47 6.58
C MET A 157 -13.09 9.66 6.56
N SER A 158 -13.29 10.62 5.65
CA SER A 158 -12.48 11.81 5.54
C SER A 158 -13.26 12.98 4.97
N ASP A 159 -12.96 14.19 5.43
CA ASP A 159 -13.40 15.45 4.83
C ASP A 159 -12.37 16.01 3.81
N GLY A 160 -11.29 15.25 3.57
CA GLY A 160 -10.16 15.63 2.72
C GLY A 160 -9.00 16.27 3.48
N VAL A 161 -9.20 16.61 4.76
CA VAL A 161 -8.18 17.19 5.65
C VAL A 161 -8.00 16.32 6.90
N HIS A 162 -9.10 15.85 7.47
CA HIS A 162 -9.12 15.06 8.69
C HIS A 162 -9.65 13.65 8.43
N LEU A 163 -9.09 12.67 9.12
CA LEU A 163 -9.61 11.31 9.19
C LEU A 163 -10.71 11.25 10.26
N ILE A 164 -11.87 10.67 9.92
CA ILE A 164 -13.05 10.62 10.77
C ILE A 164 -13.30 9.16 11.18
N PRO A 165 -12.95 8.76 12.41
CA PRO A 165 -13.10 7.39 12.86
C PRO A 165 -14.55 7.01 13.18
N GLY A 166 -14.80 5.70 13.35
CA GLY A 166 -16.09 5.16 13.78
C GLY A 166 -17.18 5.19 12.72
N ARG A 167 -16.82 5.37 11.45
CA ARG A 167 -17.80 5.33 10.36
C ARG A 167 -18.17 3.89 10.03
N PRO A 168 -19.45 3.62 9.75
CA PRO A 168 -19.89 2.29 9.35
C PRO A 168 -19.27 1.90 8.00
N TYR A 169 -18.96 0.61 7.85
CA TYR A 169 -18.60 0.06 6.55
C TYR A 169 -19.87 -0.38 5.82
N PRO A 170 -20.12 0.11 4.61
CA PRO A 170 -21.16 -0.46 3.78
C PRO A 170 -20.80 -1.91 3.42
N PRO A 171 -21.78 -2.77 3.14
CA PRO A 171 -21.50 -4.12 2.67
C PRO A 171 -20.65 -4.08 1.40
N THR A 172 -19.69 -4.99 1.29
CA THR A 172 -18.72 -5.05 0.19
C THR A 172 -19.40 -5.26 -1.18
N LEU A 173 -20.60 -5.85 -1.16
CA LEU A 173 -21.44 -6.04 -2.35
C LEU A 173 -22.68 -5.16 -2.22
N PRO A 174 -23.00 -4.33 -3.23
CA PRO A 174 -24.14 -3.40 -3.18
C PRO A 174 -25.51 -4.07 -2.90
N ASN A 175 -25.61 -5.36 -3.16
CA ASN A 175 -26.84 -6.16 -2.99
C ASN A 175 -26.73 -7.16 -1.82
N ALA A 176 -25.67 -7.14 -1.03
CA ALA A 176 -25.60 -7.96 0.17
C ALA A 176 -26.50 -7.34 1.23
N THR A 177 -27.70 -7.88 1.41
CA THR A 177 -28.51 -7.59 2.59
C THR A 177 -27.78 -8.11 3.81
N ALA A 178 -27.57 -7.25 4.81
CA ALA A 178 -27.12 -7.70 6.12
C ALA A 178 -28.21 -8.65 6.66
N GLU A 179 -27.90 -9.95 6.73
CA GLU A 179 -28.64 -10.93 7.52
C GLU A 179 -28.28 -10.80 8.99
#